data_52fde4c8e1a71648e83f1724ea9fd6db
#
_entry.id   52fde4c8e1a71648e83f1724ea9fd6db
#
_cell.length_a   1.000
_cell.length_b   1.000
_cell.length_c   1.000
_cell.angle_alpha   90.00
_cell.angle_beta   90.00
_cell.angle_gamma   90.00
#
_symmetry.space_group_name_H-M   'P 1'
#
loop_
_entity.id
_entity.type
_entity.pdbx_description
1 polymer ?
#
loop_
_entity_poly.entity_id
_entity_poly.type
_entity_poly.pdbx_seq_one_letter_code
_entity_poly.pdbx_strand_id
1 'polypeptide(L)'
;MNRMIVNSALGLLCAVLMTACNKPDEPVNPTIDTNPELVAACQHIEGGGANVKGGDGGTIYRVSRLDDEADPNTGLPMAGTLRYAVNQTGARRVVFTTSGTIHLQKELRIKTGSITIDGQTAPGDGICIADYPLVINASNVIVRFIRIRLGDVSNTEADAVSVNNSQGVVLDHLSCSWSVDECVSCYGNTDFTMQYCIVSESLKESIHGKGSHGYGGIWGGTNASFHHNLLAHHDSRNPRFDHDYVNTSCTGPIDFVNNVVYNWGGNSAYGGEGSTNGGGGRHINFVNNYFKPGPSTKSSVKERLVDPWTSCSNCTDRCGGSVTAPKIFLTGNTMTSSASVTSDNWTGSTKSKSVAGTDSRWTNGLTPLTIEQTANEAYETVLTKAGCSLHRDAIDTRIVNDVRNSTGKLINTQSEVGGWPQLQTADKTLDSDYDGMPDEWETQFGLNPKDPMDGKAITLVTGYTNLEVYLRHLVRNLY
;
A
#
# COMPACT_ATOMS: atom_id res chain seq x y z
N MET A 1 4.63 -63.56 -90.06
CA MET A 1 3.31 -63.21 -90.63
C MET A 1 2.58 -62.33 -89.64
N ASN A 2 2.14 -61.16 -90.10
CA ASN A 2 1.14 -60.27 -89.59
C ASN A 2 1.54 -59.34 -88.42
N ARG A 3 1.85 -58.19 -88.82
CA ARG A 3 1.18 -56.86 -88.98
C ARG A 3 1.07 -56.08 -87.66
N MET A 4 1.91 -55.09 -87.66
CA MET A 4 1.77 -53.86 -86.85
C MET A 4 0.42 -53.17 -87.09
N ILE A 5 -0.17 -52.66 -86.03
CA ILE A 5 -1.09 -51.52 -86.12
C ILE A 5 -0.61 -50.50 -85.08
N VAL A 6 -0.26 -49.31 -85.61
CA VAL A 6 0.07 -48.13 -84.86
C VAL A 6 -1.21 -47.36 -84.55
N ASN A 7 -1.46 -47.01 -83.29
CA ASN A 7 -2.50 -46.02 -82.95
C ASN A 7 -1.85 -44.91 -82.14
N SER A 8 -1.78 -43.74 -82.75
CA SER A 8 -1.43 -42.48 -82.16
C SER A 8 -2.60 -41.96 -81.35
N ALA A 9 -2.38 -41.77 -80.08
CA ALA A 9 -3.30 -41.05 -79.18
C ALA A 9 -2.70 -39.65 -78.87
N LEU A 10 -3.44 -38.65 -79.31
CA LEU A 10 -3.22 -37.22 -79.04
C LEU A 10 -3.52 -36.93 -77.55
N GLY A 11 -2.52 -36.63 -76.79
CA GLY A 11 -2.65 -36.24 -75.38
C GLY A 11 -3.06 -34.77 -75.26
N LEU A 12 -4.25 -34.52 -74.77
CA LEU A 12 -4.76 -33.19 -74.42
C LEU A 12 -4.22 -32.81 -73.04
N LEU A 13 -3.33 -31.84 -72.99
CA LEU A 13 -2.75 -31.31 -71.75
C LEU A 13 -3.74 -30.32 -71.13
N CYS A 14 -4.56 -30.78 -70.18
CA CYS A 14 -5.36 -29.89 -69.30
C CYS A 14 -4.45 -29.26 -68.25
N ALA A 15 -4.10 -28.00 -68.41
CA ALA A 15 -3.50 -27.19 -67.34
C ALA A 15 -4.60 -26.87 -66.29
N VAL A 16 -4.53 -27.52 -65.17
CA VAL A 16 -5.33 -27.14 -64.00
C VAL A 16 -4.63 -25.96 -63.31
N LEU A 17 -5.14 -24.74 -63.52
CA LEU A 17 -4.82 -23.59 -62.68
C LEU A 17 -5.38 -23.85 -61.28
N MET A 18 -4.50 -24.23 -60.32
CA MET A 18 -4.82 -24.15 -58.92
C MET A 18 -4.74 -22.66 -58.52
N THR A 19 -5.90 -22.02 -58.43
CA THR A 19 -6.03 -20.77 -57.67
C THR A 19 -5.87 -21.17 -56.20
N ALA A 20 -4.72 -20.80 -55.61
CA ALA A 20 -4.55 -20.83 -54.18
C ALA A 20 -5.53 -19.80 -53.58
N CYS A 21 -6.62 -20.26 -53.00
CA CYS A 21 -7.40 -19.49 -52.06
C CYS A 21 -6.48 -19.19 -50.87
N ASN A 22 -5.95 -17.99 -50.82
CA ASN A 22 -5.44 -17.46 -49.55
C ASN A 22 -6.66 -17.42 -48.60
N LYS A 23 -6.70 -18.33 -47.63
CA LYS A 23 -7.54 -18.12 -46.45
C LYS A 23 -7.09 -16.79 -45.82
N PRO A 24 -8.01 -15.90 -45.49
CA PRO A 24 -7.64 -14.77 -44.64
C PRO A 24 -6.97 -15.36 -43.39
N ASP A 25 -5.81 -14.81 -43.02
CA ASP A 25 -5.14 -15.16 -41.79
C ASP A 25 -6.19 -15.09 -40.68
N GLU A 26 -6.45 -16.21 -40.00
CA GLU A 26 -7.22 -16.19 -38.76
C GLU A 26 -6.50 -15.23 -37.83
N PRO A 27 -7.21 -14.31 -37.16
CA PRO A 27 -6.57 -13.43 -36.19
C PRO A 27 -5.83 -14.33 -35.21
N VAL A 28 -4.52 -14.19 -35.15
CA VAL A 28 -3.69 -14.86 -34.17
C VAL A 28 -4.20 -14.32 -32.82
N ASN A 29 -4.97 -15.13 -32.11
CA ASN A 29 -5.34 -14.80 -30.74
C ASN A 29 -4.02 -14.63 -29.98
N PRO A 30 -3.70 -13.45 -29.45
CA PRO A 30 -2.49 -13.30 -28.67
C PRO A 30 -2.56 -14.35 -27.58
N THR A 31 -1.54 -15.18 -27.51
CA THR A 31 -1.48 -16.23 -26.49
C THR A 31 -1.28 -15.53 -25.15
N ILE A 32 -2.35 -15.47 -24.36
CA ILE A 32 -2.36 -14.87 -23.02
C ILE A 32 -1.35 -15.61 -22.12
N ASP A 33 -0.75 -14.91 -21.18
CA ASP A 33 0.27 -15.43 -20.23
C ASP A 33 1.59 -15.90 -20.87
N THR A 34 1.93 -15.44 -22.07
CA THR A 34 3.18 -15.85 -22.75
C THR A 34 4.41 -15.07 -22.36
N ASN A 35 4.24 -13.89 -21.75
CA ASN A 35 5.36 -13.08 -21.28
C ASN A 35 5.57 -13.28 -19.77
N PRO A 36 6.62 -14.03 -19.33
CA PRO A 36 6.86 -14.29 -17.91
C PRO A 36 7.11 -13.03 -17.09
N GLU A 37 7.69 -11.98 -17.67
CA GLU A 37 7.94 -10.70 -17.01
C GLU A 37 6.61 -10.02 -16.65
N LEU A 38 5.65 -9.99 -17.58
CA LEU A 38 4.33 -9.40 -17.33
C LEU A 38 3.53 -10.23 -16.32
N VAL A 39 3.59 -11.54 -16.41
CA VAL A 39 2.92 -12.44 -15.45
C VAL A 39 3.48 -12.24 -14.04
N ALA A 40 4.81 -12.21 -13.89
CA ALA A 40 5.46 -11.93 -12.62
C ALA A 40 5.10 -10.54 -12.09
N ALA A 41 5.05 -9.53 -12.95
CA ALA A 41 4.65 -8.17 -12.59
C ALA A 41 3.23 -8.07 -12.02
N CYS A 42 2.37 -9.04 -12.25
CA CYS A 42 0.99 -9.01 -11.75
C CYS A 42 0.79 -9.64 -10.36
N GLN A 43 1.84 -10.23 -9.75
CA GLN A 43 1.75 -10.98 -8.50
C GLN A 43 2.38 -10.23 -7.30
N HIS A 44 1.99 -8.97 -7.09
CA HIS A 44 2.68 -8.11 -6.12
C HIS A 44 1.90 -7.76 -4.85
N ILE A 45 0.58 -7.90 -4.84
CA ILE A 45 -0.21 -7.63 -3.64
C ILE A 45 -0.40 -8.93 -2.88
N GLU A 46 0.08 -8.95 -1.65
CA GLU A 46 -0.04 -10.10 -0.76
C GLU A 46 -0.94 -9.82 0.45
N GLY A 47 -1.21 -10.86 1.22
CA GLY A 47 -2.01 -10.76 2.44
C GLY A 47 -3.50 -10.61 2.19
N GLY A 48 -4.20 -10.04 3.16
CA GLY A 48 -5.65 -9.94 3.16
C GLY A 48 -6.25 -9.20 1.95
N GLY A 49 -5.53 -8.20 1.43
CA GLY A 49 -5.93 -7.41 0.27
C GLY A 49 -5.58 -8.00 -1.10
N ALA A 50 -5.00 -9.20 -1.19
CA ALA A 50 -4.47 -9.76 -2.44
C ALA A 50 -5.49 -9.83 -3.59
N ASN A 51 -6.77 -9.99 -3.27
CA ASN A 51 -7.86 -10.11 -4.25
C ASN A 51 -8.59 -8.79 -4.56
N VAL A 52 -8.14 -7.67 -4.00
CA VAL A 52 -8.76 -6.36 -4.21
C VAL A 52 -8.52 -5.88 -5.63
N LYS A 53 -9.57 -5.48 -6.33
CA LYS A 53 -9.51 -5.04 -7.73
C LYS A 53 -9.51 -3.52 -7.89
N GLY A 54 -9.92 -2.78 -6.86
CA GLY A 54 -9.99 -1.32 -6.94
C GLY A 54 -10.86 -0.85 -8.10
N GLY A 55 -10.30 0.04 -8.93
CA GLY A 55 -10.95 0.61 -10.11
C GLY A 55 -10.66 -0.11 -11.42
N ASP A 56 -10.22 -1.37 -11.39
CA ASP A 56 -9.88 -2.12 -12.60
C ASP A 56 -11.03 -2.19 -13.60
N GLY A 57 -10.74 -2.02 -14.90
CA GLY A 57 -11.72 -1.96 -15.99
C GLY A 57 -12.61 -0.71 -15.99
N GLY A 58 -12.44 0.22 -15.03
CA GLY A 58 -13.26 1.41 -14.86
C GLY A 58 -12.88 2.60 -15.73
N THR A 59 -13.55 3.73 -15.48
CA THR A 59 -13.26 5.00 -16.16
C THR A 59 -11.95 5.60 -15.67
N ILE A 60 -11.12 6.08 -16.60
CA ILE A 60 -9.85 6.74 -16.30
C ILE A 60 -10.09 8.24 -16.08
N TYR A 61 -9.68 8.73 -14.91
CA TYR A 61 -9.66 10.15 -14.59
C TYR A 61 -8.22 10.64 -14.49
N ARG A 62 -7.86 11.62 -15.31
CA ARG A 62 -6.52 12.20 -15.34
C ARG A 62 -6.43 13.41 -14.44
N VAL A 63 -5.51 13.37 -13.49
CA VAL A 63 -5.13 14.51 -12.68
C VAL A 63 -4.03 15.26 -13.44
N SER A 64 -4.37 16.46 -13.88
CA SER A 64 -3.49 17.35 -14.66
C SER A 64 -3.24 18.69 -13.96
N ARG A 65 -3.80 18.86 -12.76
CA ARG A 65 -3.73 20.09 -11.95
C ARG A 65 -3.26 19.74 -10.53
N LEU A 66 -2.51 20.65 -9.94
CA LEU A 66 -2.00 20.51 -8.56
C LEU A 66 -2.80 21.33 -7.54
N ASP A 67 -3.79 22.11 -8.00
CA ASP A 67 -4.69 22.85 -7.09
C ASP A 67 -5.84 21.95 -6.61
N ASP A 68 -6.49 22.39 -5.53
CA ASP A 68 -7.67 21.76 -4.93
C ASP A 68 -8.88 22.71 -4.98
N GLU A 69 -8.92 23.57 -6.00
CA GLU A 69 -9.94 24.60 -6.14
C GLU A 69 -11.29 24.04 -6.59
N ALA A 70 -12.35 24.72 -6.16
CA ALA A 70 -13.70 24.51 -6.63
C ALA A 70 -14.02 25.52 -7.75
N ASP A 71 -14.87 25.11 -8.67
CA ASP A 71 -15.45 25.99 -9.66
C ASP A 71 -16.24 27.13 -8.95
N PRO A 72 -15.92 28.39 -9.20
CA PRO A 72 -16.51 29.50 -8.47
C PRO A 72 -18.02 29.69 -8.70
N ASN A 73 -18.56 29.12 -9.78
CA ASN A 73 -19.98 29.24 -10.11
C ASN A 73 -20.81 28.10 -9.50
N THR A 74 -20.22 26.90 -9.37
CA THR A 74 -20.94 25.70 -8.94
C THR A 74 -20.55 25.21 -7.55
N GLY A 75 -19.36 25.61 -7.05
CA GLY A 75 -18.78 25.11 -5.80
C GLY A 75 -18.32 23.64 -5.89
N LEU A 76 -18.34 23.04 -7.09
CA LEU A 76 -17.91 21.67 -7.32
C LEU A 76 -16.41 21.61 -7.62
N PRO A 77 -15.72 20.49 -7.31
CA PRO A 77 -14.32 20.32 -7.67
C PRO A 77 -14.11 20.50 -9.18
N MET A 78 -13.05 21.21 -9.56
CA MET A 78 -12.72 21.43 -10.97
C MET A 78 -12.21 20.15 -11.64
N ALA A 79 -12.64 19.92 -12.88
CA ALA A 79 -12.13 18.80 -13.68
C ALA A 79 -10.60 18.87 -13.81
N GLY A 80 -9.94 17.71 -13.74
CA GLY A 80 -8.47 17.60 -13.74
C GLY A 80 -7.83 17.72 -12.35
N THR A 81 -8.59 18.05 -11.29
CA THR A 81 -8.08 17.99 -9.90
C THR A 81 -8.22 16.58 -9.32
N LEU A 82 -7.38 16.24 -8.34
CA LEU A 82 -7.48 14.97 -7.63
C LEU A 82 -8.85 14.80 -6.94
N ARG A 83 -9.35 15.85 -6.31
CA ARG A 83 -10.67 15.84 -5.64
C ARG A 83 -11.81 15.60 -6.62
N TYR A 84 -11.74 16.14 -7.83
CA TYR A 84 -12.72 15.82 -8.87
C TYR A 84 -12.76 14.33 -9.18
N ALA A 85 -11.61 13.73 -9.45
CA ALA A 85 -11.49 12.30 -9.78
C ALA A 85 -11.96 11.39 -8.64
N VAL A 86 -11.59 11.73 -7.39
CA VAL A 86 -12.00 10.97 -6.19
C VAL A 86 -13.52 11.02 -5.97
N ASN A 87 -14.16 12.15 -6.25
CA ASN A 87 -15.59 12.33 -6.02
C ASN A 87 -16.50 11.69 -7.10
N GLN A 88 -15.93 11.13 -8.16
CA GLN A 88 -16.72 10.42 -9.17
C GLN A 88 -17.28 9.10 -8.63
N THR A 89 -18.21 8.50 -9.36
CA THR A 89 -18.86 7.22 -9.00
C THR A 89 -18.56 6.13 -10.02
N GLY A 90 -18.83 4.89 -9.66
CA GLY A 90 -18.52 3.73 -10.48
C GLY A 90 -17.05 3.31 -10.36
N ALA A 91 -16.70 2.21 -11.04
CA ALA A 91 -15.33 1.75 -11.12
C ALA A 91 -14.47 2.79 -11.86
N ARG A 92 -13.34 3.18 -11.26
CA ARG A 92 -12.49 4.26 -11.79
C ARG A 92 -11.04 4.16 -11.39
N ARG A 93 -10.18 4.59 -12.30
CA ARG A 93 -8.74 4.75 -12.06
C ARG A 93 -8.38 6.23 -12.09
N VAL A 94 -7.54 6.63 -11.17
CA VAL A 94 -7.00 7.99 -11.10
C VAL A 94 -5.53 7.92 -11.48
N VAL A 95 -5.19 8.48 -12.64
CA VAL A 95 -3.83 8.55 -13.16
C VAL A 95 -3.36 10.01 -13.20
N PHE A 96 -2.07 10.23 -13.15
CA PHE A 96 -1.49 11.57 -13.07
C PHE A 96 -0.70 11.88 -14.34
N THR A 97 -0.95 13.06 -14.90
CA THR A 97 -0.18 13.63 -16.03
C THR A 97 0.65 14.84 -15.60
N THR A 98 0.74 15.07 -14.30
CA THR A 98 1.53 16.11 -13.65
C THR A 98 2.19 15.56 -12.40
N SER A 99 3.19 16.25 -11.87
CA SER A 99 3.86 15.92 -10.61
C SER A 99 4.02 17.18 -9.76
N GLY A 100 4.08 17.00 -8.45
CA GLY A 100 4.21 18.10 -7.51
C GLY A 100 3.39 17.89 -6.24
N THR A 101 3.30 18.94 -5.43
CA THR A 101 2.53 18.93 -4.19
C THR A 101 1.15 19.52 -4.42
N ILE A 102 0.12 18.77 -4.05
CA ILE A 102 -1.28 19.20 -4.01
C ILE A 102 -1.57 19.68 -2.59
N HIS A 103 -1.66 20.99 -2.41
CA HIS A 103 -2.08 21.60 -1.15
C HIS A 103 -3.58 21.56 -1.03
N LEU A 104 -4.10 20.62 -0.25
CA LEU A 104 -5.53 20.46 -0.06
C LEU A 104 -6.11 21.65 0.73
N GLN A 105 -7.37 22.00 0.45
CA GLN A 105 -8.13 23.03 1.20
C GLN A 105 -9.01 22.42 2.31
N LYS A 106 -9.19 21.12 2.29
CA LYS A 106 -9.92 20.31 3.30
C LYS A 106 -9.59 18.84 3.12
N GLU A 107 -9.97 17.99 4.06
CA GLU A 107 -9.76 16.54 3.96
C GLU A 107 -10.17 15.99 2.57
N LEU A 108 -9.38 15.07 2.05
CA LEU A 108 -9.71 14.31 0.85
C LEU A 108 -10.32 12.98 1.27
N ARG A 109 -11.64 12.84 1.09
CA ARG A 109 -12.38 11.67 1.55
C ARG A 109 -12.85 10.81 0.39
N ILE A 110 -12.43 9.55 0.35
CA ILE A 110 -12.95 8.54 -0.57
C ILE A 110 -14.21 7.94 0.06
N LYS A 111 -15.37 8.31 -0.48
CA LYS A 111 -16.70 7.86 -0.01
C LYS A 111 -17.31 6.77 -0.90
N THR A 112 -16.83 6.67 -2.13
CA THR A 112 -17.33 5.72 -3.13
C THR A 112 -16.19 4.79 -3.51
N GLY A 113 -16.41 3.50 -3.37
CA GLY A 113 -15.42 2.46 -3.63
C GLY A 113 -15.20 2.17 -5.12
N SER A 114 -14.59 1.04 -5.40
CA SER A 114 -14.12 0.64 -6.73
C SER A 114 -13.24 1.71 -7.38
N ILE A 115 -12.23 2.13 -6.65
CA ILE A 115 -11.26 3.15 -7.10
C ILE A 115 -9.83 2.65 -6.92
N THR A 116 -8.98 2.94 -7.92
CA THR A 116 -7.51 2.87 -7.78
C THR A 116 -6.92 4.26 -8.01
N ILE A 117 -6.04 4.70 -7.11
CA ILE A 117 -5.21 5.90 -7.29
C ILE A 117 -3.80 5.42 -7.60
N ASP A 118 -3.37 5.63 -8.85
CA ASP A 118 -2.13 5.12 -9.42
C ASP A 118 -1.06 6.22 -9.46
N GLY A 119 -0.45 6.54 -8.32
CA GLY A 119 0.57 7.57 -8.20
C GLY A 119 1.83 7.30 -9.02
N GLN A 120 2.13 6.03 -9.32
CA GLN A 120 3.26 5.62 -10.17
C GLN A 120 3.16 6.14 -11.62
N THR A 121 2.00 6.62 -12.04
CA THR A 121 1.82 7.23 -13.37
C THR A 121 2.29 8.69 -13.44
N ALA A 122 2.50 9.32 -12.28
CA ALA A 122 2.95 10.70 -12.24
C ALA A 122 4.38 10.83 -12.78
N PRO A 123 4.65 11.79 -13.69
CA PRO A 123 5.99 12.02 -14.19
C PRO A 123 6.94 12.56 -13.11
N GLY A 124 8.25 12.52 -13.36
CA GLY A 124 9.26 13.09 -12.45
C GLY A 124 9.21 12.50 -11.05
N ASP A 125 9.18 13.36 -10.03
CA ASP A 125 9.24 12.94 -8.63
C ASP A 125 7.89 12.45 -8.07
N GLY A 126 6.82 12.42 -8.87
CA GLY A 126 5.51 11.94 -8.43
C GLY A 126 4.66 12.97 -7.69
N ILE A 127 3.71 12.51 -6.87
CA ILE A 127 2.70 13.34 -6.20
C ILE A 127 2.87 13.32 -4.68
N CYS A 128 2.68 14.49 -4.08
CA CYS A 128 2.48 14.66 -2.64
C CYS A 128 1.13 15.33 -2.37
N ILE A 129 0.37 14.82 -1.41
CA ILE A 129 -0.81 15.45 -0.82
C ILE A 129 -0.38 16.10 0.48
N ALA A 130 -0.72 17.37 0.69
CA ALA A 130 -0.31 18.17 1.83
C ALA A 130 -1.49 18.84 2.54
N ASP A 131 -1.27 19.29 3.76
CA ASP A 131 -2.09 20.15 4.62
C ASP A 131 -3.32 19.49 5.23
N TYR A 132 -3.97 18.55 4.56
CA TYR A 132 -5.14 17.85 5.07
C TYR A 132 -5.06 16.34 4.80
N PRO A 133 -5.79 15.52 5.60
CA PRO A 133 -5.69 14.07 5.53
C PRO A 133 -6.33 13.45 4.28
N LEU A 134 -5.85 12.23 3.95
CA LEU A 134 -6.56 11.28 3.11
C LEU A 134 -7.39 10.34 4.01
N VAL A 135 -8.70 10.33 3.81
CA VAL A 135 -9.63 9.49 4.58
C VAL A 135 -10.34 8.51 3.66
N ILE A 136 -10.29 7.23 3.97
CA ILE A 136 -10.93 6.16 3.20
C ILE A 136 -12.07 5.55 4.03
N ASN A 137 -13.30 5.79 3.58
CA ASN A 137 -14.52 5.20 4.14
C ASN A 137 -15.31 4.50 3.02
N ALA A 138 -14.64 3.67 2.24
CA ALA A 138 -15.21 2.97 1.10
C ALA A 138 -14.50 1.63 0.91
N SER A 139 -15.17 0.68 0.28
CA SER A 139 -14.64 -0.66 0.02
C SER A 139 -14.12 -0.79 -1.41
N ASN A 140 -13.24 -1.77 -1.64
CA ASN A 140 -12.59 -2.01 -2.92
C ASN A 140 -11.79 -0.79 -3.40
N VAL A 141 -10.76 -0.42 -2.61
CA VAL A 141 -9.92 0.76 -2.83
C VAL A 141 -8.45 0.36 -2.87
N ILE A 142 -7.73 0.86 -3.86
CA ILE A 142 -6.26 0.72 -3.95
C ILE A 142 -5.66 2.12 -4.04
N VAL A 143 -4.65 2.41 -3.22
CA VAL A 143 -3.85 3.64 -3.31
C VAL A 143 -2.38 3.25 -3.38
N ARG A 144 -1.69 3.71 -4.43
CA ARG A 144 -0.29 3.37 -4.70
C ARG A 144 0.57 4.59 -4.96
N PHE A 145 1.81 4.56 -4.48
CA PHE A 145 2.88 5.54 -4.83
C PHE A 145 2.45 7.01 -4.66
N ILE A 146 1.76 7.32 -3.56
CA ILE A 146 1.38 8.68 -3.18
C ILE A 146 2.06 9.05 -1.87
N ARG A 147 2.59 10.26 -1.78
CA ARG A 147 3.03 10.86 -0.51
C ARG A 147 1.86 11.57 0.14
N ILE A 148 1.66 11.35 1.43
CA ILE A 148 0.67 12.08 2.24
C ILE A 148 1.43 12.71 3.42
N ARG A 149 1.67 14.00 3.35
CA ARG A 149 2.44 14.75 4.34
C ARG A 149 1.56 15.86 4.91
N LEU A 150 0.87 15.55 6.02
CA LEU A 150 -0.15 16.43 6.60
C LEU A 150 0.45 17.79 6.98
N GLY A 151 1.41 17.81 7.91
CA GLY A 151 1.95 19.03 8.49
C GLY A 151 0.99 19.73 9.47
N ASP A 152 1.47 20.80 10.10
CA ASP A 152 0.71 21.58 11.09
C ASP A 152 0.18 22.93 10.57
N VAL A 153 0.45 23.27 9.29
CA VAL A 153 0.10 24.59 8.71
C VAL A 153 -1.41 24.82 8.65
N SER A 154 -2.18 23.79 8.35
CA SER A 154 -3.64 23.87 8.30
C SER A 154 -4.32 23.95 9.67
N ASN A 155 -3.55 23.82 10.76
CA ASN A 155 -4.07 23.73 12.12
C ASN A 155 -5.14 22.62 12.29
N THR A 156 -4.94 21.49 11.61
CA THR A 156 -5.85 20.36 11.61
C THR A 156 -5.32 19.22 12.48
N GLU A 157 -6.06 18.90 13.55
CA GLU A 157 -5.80 17.73 14.41
C GLU A 157 -6.32 16.48 13.72
N ALA A 158 -5.44 15.72 13.04
CA ALA A 158 -5.82 14.56 12.26
C ALA A 158 -4.66 13.58 12.05
N ASP A 159 -5.05 12.35 11.68
CA ASP A 159 -4.15 11.37 11.04
C ASP A 159 -3.74 11.87 9.65
N ALA A 160 -2.58 11.47 9.16
CA ALA A 160 -2.26 11.74 7.75
C ALA A 160 -3.10 10.82 6.82
N VAL A 161 -3.28 9.55 7.22
CA VAL A 161 -4.16 8.59 6.51
C VAL A 161 -5.02 7.85 7.52
N SER A 162 -6.33 7.83 7.28
CA SER A 162 -7.30 7.03 8.05
C SER A 162 -8.08 6.09 7.14
N VAL A 163 -8.13 4.79 7.51
CA VAL A 163 -8.94 3.76 6.82
C VAL A 163 -9.75 3.01 7.86
N ASN A 164 -11.05 3.23 7.89
CA ASN A 164 -11.88 2.71 8.94
C ASN A 164 -13.13 2.00 8.42
N ASN A 165 -13.41 0.80 8.96
CA ASN A 165 -14.63 0.03 8.69
C ASN A 165 -14.88 -0.20 7.20
N SER A 166 -13.84 -0.51 6.46
CA SER A 166 -13.86 -0.76 5.01
C SER A 166 -13.51 -2.21 4.69
N GLN A 167 -13.97 -2.70 3.55
CA GLN A 167 -13.65 -4.04 3.07
C GLN A 167 -12.86 -3.96 1.76
N GLY A 168 -11.75 -4.70 1.70
CA GLY A 168 -10.92 -4.77 0.50
C GLY A 168 -10.21 -3.43 0.24
N VAL A 169 -9.19 -3.11 1.04
CA VAL A 169 -8.37 -1.91 0.84
C VAL A 169 -6.89 -2.28 0.78
N VAL A 170 -6.19 -1.69 -0.17
CA VAL A 170 -4.74 -1.82 -0.32
C VAL A 170 -4.07 -0.45 -0.28
N LEU A 171 -3.10 -0.31 0.61
CA LEU A 171 -2.15 0.80 0.66
C LEU A 171 -0.77 0.27 0.28
N ASP A 172 -0.21 0.76 -0.81
CA ASP A 172 0.97 0.17 -1.42
C ASP A 172 2.01 1.24 -1.78
N HIS A 173 3.22 1.15 -1.24
CA HIS A 173 4.30 2.12 -1.46
C HIS A 173 3.91 3.57 -1.15
N LEU A 174 3.18 3.81 -0.06
CA LEU A 174 2.88 5.16 0.39
C LEU A 174 4.02 5.71 1.25
N SER A 175 4.22 7.04 1.21
CA SER A 175 5.09 7.75 2.15
C SER A 175 4.24 8.71 2.98
N CYS A 176 3.97 8.35 4.24
CA CYS A 176 3.11 9.11 5.14
C CYS A 176 3.93 9.76 6.25
N SER A 177 3.69 11.04 6.52
CA SER A 177 4.42 11.75 7.57
C SER A 177 3.70 13.00 8.08
N TRP A 178 4.21 13.52 9.21
CA TRP A 178 3.90 14.83 9.79
C TRP A 178 2.44 14.96 10.22
N SER A 179 1.85 13.84 10.67
CA SER A 179 0.52 13.86 11.29
C SER A 179 0.54 14.59 12.62
N VAL A 180 -0.59 15.13 13.00
CA VAL A 180 -0.80 15.78 14.31
C VAL A 180 -1.33 14.80 15.35
N ASP A 181 -2.06 13.76 14.91
CA ASP A 181 -2.48 12.60 15.72
C ASP A 181 -1.69 11.35 15.28
N GLU A 182 -2.30 10.31 14.74
CA GLU A 182 -1.60 9.16 14.17
C GLU A 182 -1.11 9.43 12.74
N CYS A 183 0.03 8.83 12.40
CA CYS A 183 0.49 8.97 11.01
C CYS A 183 -0.38 8.15 10.05
N VAL A 184 -0.64 6.87 10.36
CA VAL A 184 -1.53 6.03 9.55
C VAL A 184 -2.37 5.15 10.47
N SER A 185 -3.68 5.32 10.51
CA SER A 185 -4.59 4.46 11.26
C SER A 185 -5.47 3.62 10.35
N CYS A 186 -5.41 2.30 10.52
CA CYS A 186 -6.15 1.31 9.74
C CYS A 186 -6.76 0.27 10.68
N TYR A 187 -8.05 0.43 10.98
CA TYR A 187 -8.73 -0.46 11.94
C TYR A 187 -10.20 -0.70 11.58
N GLY A 188 -10.73 -1.82 12.08
CA GLY A 188 -12.09 -2.23 11.76
C GLY A 188 -12.29 -2.66 10.30
N ASN A 189 -11.20 -2.88 9.57
CA ASN A 189 -11.23 -3.28 8.16
C ASN A 189 -11.26 -4.80 8.01
N THR A 190 -11.73 -5.27 6.86
CA THR A 190 -11.63 -6.68 6.44
C THR A 190 -10.95 -6.75 5.08
N ASP A 191 -10.17 -7.83 4.85
CA ASP A 191 -9.45 -8.04 3.60
C ASP A 191 -8.54 -6.84 3.25
N PHE A 192 -7.64 -6.52 4.19
CA PHE A 192 -6.80 -5.33 4.14
C PHE A 192 -5.33 -5.67 3.95
N THR A 193 -4.63 -4.88 3.13
CA THR A 193 -3.16 -4.92 3.05
C THR A 193 -2.56 -3.52 3.06
N MET A 194 -1.55 -3.33 3.91
CA MET A 194 -0.62 -2.19 3.83
C MET A 194 0.79 -2.73 3.67
N GLN A 195 1.39 -2.47 2.51
CA GLN A 195 2.69 -3.03 2.16
C GLN A 195 3.66 -1.97 1.63
N TYR A 196 4.94 -2.17 1.92
CA TYR A 196 6.04 -1.32 1.44
C TYR A 196 5.81 0.18 1.66
N CYS A 197 5.18 0.57 2.76
CA CYS A 197 4.95 1.98 3.09
C CYS A 197 6.05 2.53 4.02
N ILE A 198 6.35 3.82 3.91
CA ILE A 198 7.07 4.58 4.94
C ILE A 198 6.04 5.35 5.77
N VAL A 199 6.05 5.12 7.07
CA VAL A 199 5.25 5.83 8.07
C VAL A 199 6.24 6.51 9.02
N SER A 200 6.33 7.84 9.00
CA SER A 200 7.42 8.51 9.69
C SER A 200 7.07 9.89 10.25
N GLU A 201 7.79 10.27 11.30
CA GLU A 201 7.81 11.64 11.80
C GLU A 201 6.43 12.23 12.13
N SER A 202 5.59 11.51 12.86
CA SER A 202 4.41 12.13 13.48
C SER A 202 4.89 13.25 14.44
N LEU A 203 4.18 14.38 14.42
CA LEU A 203 4.57 15.60 15.14
C LEU A 203 4.24 15.45 16.64
N LYS A 204 5.26 15.51 17.50
CA LYS A 204 5.10 15.14 18.91
C LYS A 204 4.46 16.23 19.75
N GLU A 205 5.07 17.40 19.81
CA GLU A 205 4.57 18.55 20.55
C GLU A 205 4.11 19.62 19.57
N SER A 206 2.99 19.34 18.93
CA SER A 206 2.41 20.17 17.90
C SER A 206 1.09 20.78 18.37
N ILE A 207 0.14 20.95 17.46
CA ILE A 207 -1.14 21.65 17.70
C ILE A 207 -2.23 20.78 18.32
N HIS A 208 -1.97 19.51 18.65
CA HIS A 208 -2.98 18.59 19.17
C HIS A 208 -3.55 19.07 20.53
N GLY A 209 -4.89 19.18 20.62
CA GLY A 209 -5.57 19.76 21.78
C GLY A 209 -5.40 18.98 23.10
N LYS A 210 -5.04 17.68 23.05
CA LYS A 210 -4.71 16.87 24.23
C LYS A 210 -3.24 16.97 24.65
N GLY A 211 -2.44 17.80 23.99
CA GLY A 211 -1.00 17.95 24.25
C GLY A 211 -0.14 17.00 23.44
N SER A 212 1.00 16.58 24.01
CA SER A 212 2.00 15.76 23.31
C SER A 212 1.43 14.47 22.73
N HIS A 213 1.61 14.27 21.41
CA HIS A 213 1.20 13.09 20.63
C HIS A 213 2.41 12.52 19.88
N GLY A 214 2.40 12.45 18.57
CA GLY A 214 3.48 11.90 17.76
C GLY A 214 3.41 10.40 17.63
N TYR A 215 2.29 9.90 17.10
CA TYR A 215 1.96 8.47 17.08
C TYR A 215 2.07 7.86 15.67
N GLY A 216 2.56 6.61 15.58
CA GLY A 216 2.66 5.86 14.32
C GLY A 216 1.28 5.50 13.78
N GLY A 217 0.53 4.69 14.50
CA GLY A 217 -0.85 4.35 14.07
C GLY A 217 -1.53 3.27 14.87
N ILE A 218 -2.86 3.19 14.73
CA ILE A 218 -3.68 2.07 15.18
C ILE A 218 -3.87 1.13 14.01
N TRP A 219 -3.39 -0.11 14.14
CA TRP A 219 -3.41 -1.12 13.08
C TRP A 219 -4.18 -2.36 13.51
N GLY A 220 -5.09 -2.80 12.67
CA GLY A 220 -5.87 -3.98 12.97
C GLY A 220 -6.95 -4.30 11.93
N GLY A 221 -7.83 -5.22 12.27
CA GLY A 221 -8.91 -5.68 11.40
C GLY A 221 -9.09 -7.20 11.42
N THR A 222 -9.75 -7.71 10.39
CA THR A 222 -9.92 -9.15 10.13
C THR A 222 -9.30 -9.45 8.76
N ASN A 223 -8.45 -10.48 8.67
CA ASN A 223 -7.68 -10.76 7.48
C ASN A 223 -6.94 -9.50 7.03
N ALA A 224 -6.13 -8.92 7.95
CA ALA A 224 -5.46 -7.65 7.76
C ALA A 224 -3.94 -7.84 7.83
N SER A 225 -3.25 -7.49 6.75
CA SER A 225 -1.80 -7.69 6.62
C SER A 225 -1.06 -6.37 6.53
N PHE A 226 -0.04 -6.23 7.37
CA PHE A 226 0.88 -5.09 7.43
C PHE A 226 2.29 -5.62 7.29
N HIS A 227 2.89 -5.50 6.11
CA HIS A 227 4.19 -6.09 5.84
C HIS A 227 5.13 -5.20 5.05
N HIS A 228 6.42 -5.38 5.28
CA HIS A 228 7.49 -4.63 4.61
C HIS A 228 7.36 -3.11 4.75
N ASN A 229 6.78 -2.64 5.86
CA ASN A 229 6.66 -1.21 6.13
C ASN A 229 7.82 -0.71 7.01
N LEU A 230 8.16 0.56 6.86
CA LEU A 230 9.06 1.29 7.76
C LEU A 230 8.23 2.20 8.69
N LEU A 231 8.31 1.96 10.00
CA LEU A 231 7.84 2.91 11.02
C LEU A 231 9.07 3.60 11.63
N ALA A 232 9.15 4.92 11.53
CA ALA A 232 10.33 5.66 11.99
C ALA A 232 9.97 6.99 12.68
N HIS A 233 10.63 7.27 13.81
CA HIS A 233 10.53 8.54 14.52
C HIS A 233 9.12 8.85 15.05
N HIS A 234 8.47 7.88 15.70
CA HIS A 234 7.21 8.07 16.40
C HIS A 234 7.41 7.91 17.92
N ASP A 235 6.78 8.75 18.72
CA ASP A 235 6.89 8.63 20.19
C ASP A 235 6.21 7.34 20.68
N SER A 236 5.09 6.97 20.08
CA SER A 236 4.28 5.80 20.48
C SER A 236 3.53 5.19 19.30
N ARG A 237 2.81 4.10 19.52
CA ARG A 237 1.99 3.39 18.52
C ARG A 237 2.80 2.90 17.31
N ASN A 238 3.82 2.04 17.58
CA ASN A 238 4.71 1.48 16.56
C ASN A 238 4.49 -0.05 16.30
N PRO A 239 3.29 -0.53 15.93
CA PRO A 239 2.00 0.13 15.99
C PRO A 239 1.30 -0.04 17.36
N ARG A 240 0.14 0.59 17.60
CA ARG A 240 -0.88 0.09 18.49
C ARG A 240 -1.77 -0.88 17.73
N PHE A 241 -1.85 -2.11 18.18
CA PHE A 241 -2.87 -3.03 17.66
C PHE A 241 -4.25 -2.59 18.13
N ASP A 242 -5.24 -2.66 17.24
CA ASP A 242 -6.59 -2.20 17.52
C ASP A 242 -7.25 -2.98 18.68
N HIS A 243 -8.33 -2.45 19.19
CA HIS A 243 -9.05 -2.98 20.33
C HIS A 243 -10.56 -2.88 20.13
N ASP A 244 -11.32 -3.62 20.91
CA ASP A 244 -12.76 -3.82 20.75
C ASP A 244 -13.61 -2.57 20.72
N TYR A 245 -13.24 -1.52 21.42
CA TYR A 245 -14.07 -0.33 21.40
C TYR A 245 -14.00 0.40 20.06
N VAL A 246 -13.04 0.04 19.23
CA VAL A 246 -12.95 0.51 17.85
C VAL A 246 -13.87 -0.29 16.94
N ASN A 247 -13.80 -1.62 17.02
CA ASN A 247 -14.70 -2.53 16.31
C ASN A 247 -14.74 -3.91 16.98
N THR A 248 -15.87 -4.27 17.56
CA THR A 248 -16.06 -5.52 18.30
C THR A 248 -16.06 -6.77 17.43
N SER A 249 -16.25 -6.65 16.11
CA SER A 249 -16.29 -7.79 15.19
C SER A 249 -14.91 -8.22 14.67
N CYS A 250 -13.88 -7.41 14.85
CA CYS A 250 -12.54 -7.68 14.32
C CYS A 250 -11.68 -8.47 15.30
N THR A 251 -11.44 -9.74 15.03
CA THR A 251 -10.61 -10.63 15.86
C THR A 251 -9.25 -10.97 15.25
N GLY A 252 -8.97 -10.52 14.03
CA GLY A 252 -7.79 -10.92 13.26
C GLY A 252 -8.09 -12.04 12.24
N PRO A 253 -7.07 -12.76 11.69
CA PRO A 253 -5.66 -12.50 11.97
C PRO A 253 -5.20 -11.13 11.53
N ILE A 254 -4.27 -10.59 12.29
CA ILE A 254 -3.50 -9.39 11.94
C ILE A 254 -2.08 -9.85 11.69
N ASP A 255 -1.57 -9.65 10.49
CA ASP A 255 -0.19 -9.93 10.18
C ASP A 255 0.65 -8.67 10.35
N PHE A 256 1.62 -8.73 11.23
CA PHE A 256 2.68 -7.74 11.36
C PHE A 256 4.00 -8.45 11.06
N VAL A 257 4.39 -8.44 9.78
CA VAL A 257 5.43 -9.32 9.24
C VAL A 257 6.44 -8.54 8.43
N ASN A 258 7.74 -8.81 8.62
CA ASN A 258 8.83 -8.19 7.85
C ASN A 258 8.83 -6.65 7.87
N ASN A 259 8.31 -6.01 8.93
CA ASN A 259 8.39 -4.56 9.08
C ASN A 259 9.70 -4.13 9.77
N VAL A 260 10.10 -2.90 9.53
CA VAL A 260 11.20 -2.24 10.24
C VAL A 260 10.62 -1.19 11.17
N VAL A 261 10.99 -1.24 12.45
CA VAL A 261 10.61 -0.25 13.46
C VAL A 261 11.87 0.42 13.98
N TYR A 262 11.95 1.72 13.80
CA TYR A 262 13.14 2.49 14.14
C TYR A 262 12.83 3.72 15.01
N ASN A 263 13.70 3.96 16.00
CA ASN A 263 13.74 5.19 16.79
C ASN A 263 12.39 5.58 17.42
N TRP A 264 11.69 4.60 18.01
CA TRP A 264 10.49 4.89 18.81
C TRP A 264 10.87 5.63 20.11
N GLY A 265 9.97 6.49 20.59
CA GLY A 265 10.20 7.25 21.80
C GLY A 265 9.83 6.46 23.07
N GLY A 266 8.58 6.59 23.48
CA GLY A 266 8.04 6.01 24.71
C GLY A 266 7.47 4.61 24.57
N ASN A 267 7.04 4.20 23.37
CA ASN A 267 6.44 2.89 23.12
C ASN A 267 6.81 2.29 21.77
N SER A 268 7.22 1.01 21.80
CA SER A 268 7.26 0.13 20.62
C SER A 268 5.84 -0.33 20.24
N ALA A 269 5.66 -1.56 19.75
CA ALA A 269 4.33 -2.12 19.50
C ALA A 269 3.60 -2.46 20.82
N TYR A 270 2.25 -2.35 20.83
CA TYR A 270 1.46 -2.70 22.00
C TYR A 270 -0.04 -2.84 21.68
N GLY A 271 -0.82 -3.31 22.66
CA GLY A 271 -2.28 -3.34 22.58
C GLY A 271 -2.85 -4.70 22.20
N GLY A 272 -3.87 -4.72 21.35
CA GLY A 272 -4.54 -5.91 20.82
C GLY A 272 -5.55 -6.55 21.79
N GLU A 273 -5.86 -5.87 22.89
CA GLU A 273 -6.87 -6.31 23.87
C GLU A 273 -8.27 -6.37 23.23
N GLY A 274 -9.07 -7.34 23.69
CA GLY A 274 -10.46 -7.49 23.30
C GLY A 274 -11.40 -7.51 24.49
N SER A 275 -12.71 -7.26 24.30
CA SER A 275 -13.70 -7.43 25.36
C SER A 275 -14.22 -8.87 25.41
N THR A 276 -14.66 -9.30 26.60
CA THR A 276 -15.29 -10.62 26.74
C THR A 276 -16.65 -10.71 26.05
N ASN A 277 -17.28 -9.56 25.76
CA ASN A 277 -18.57 -9.49 25.07
C ASN A 277 -18.42 -9.30 23.55
N GLY A 278 -17.22 -9.05 23.05
CA GLY A 278 -16.96 -8.63 21.66
C GLY A 278 -16.13 -9.61 20.82
N GLY A 279 -15.98 -10.85 21.21
CA GLY A 279 -15.26 -11.82 20.37
C GLY A 279 -13.81 -12.11 20.78
N GLY A 280 -13.34 -11.54 21.87
CA GLY A 280 -12.02 -11.86 22.41
C GLY A 280 -10.87 -10.97 21.92
N GLY A 281 -9.68 -11.26 22.43
CA GLY A 281 -8.46 -10.55 22.03
C GLY A 281 -8.05 -10.85 20.58
N ARG A 282 -7.29 -9.95 19.99
CA ARG A 282 -6.81 -10.08 18.59
C ARG A 282 -5.88 -11.28 18.43
N HIS A 283 -5.96 -11.95 17.28
CA HIS A 283 -4.95 -12.91 16.85
C HIS A 283 -3.92 -12.20 15.97
N ILE A 284 -2.67 -12.18 16.40
CA ILE A 284 -1.60 -11.40 15.76
C ILE A 284 -0.44 -12.31 15.40
N ASN A 285 -0.04 -12.30 14.14
CA ASN A 285 1.22 -12.85 13.65
C ASN A 285 2.27 -11.74 13.72
N PHE A 286 3.21 -11.85 14.64
CA PHE A 286 4.29 -10.87 14.83
C PHE A 286 5.62 -11.54 14.47
N VAL A 287 5.94 -11.52 13.17
CA VAL A 287 6.94 -12.43 12.59
C VAL A 287 7.99 -11.66 11.79
N ASN A 288 9.26 -12.03 12.03
CA ASN A 288 10.40 -11.56 11.22
C ASN A 288 10.50 -10.03 11.07
N ASN A 289 10.10 -9.25 12.09
CA ASN A 289 10.26 -7.81 12.08
C ASN A 289 11.63 -7.40 12.62
N TYR A 290 12.14 -6.25 12.17
CA TYR A 290 13.42 -5.69 12.57
C TYR A 290 13.24 -4.46 13.43
N PHE A 291 13.65 -4.54 14.71
CA PHE A 291 13.56 -3.45 15.68
C PHE A 291 14.94 -2.87 15.94
N LYS A 292 15.10 -1.59 15.65
CA LYS A 292 16.34 -0.84 15.83
C LYS A 292 16.06 0.41 16.67
N PRO A 293 16.40 0.42 17.97
CA PRO A 293 16.30 1.63 18.77
C PRO A 293 17.22 2.72 18.21
N GLY A 294 16.79 3.96 18.34
CA GLY A 294 17.52 5.13 17.87
C GLY A 294 17.75 6.16 18.99
N PRO A 295 18.21 7.38 18.64
CA PRO A 295 18.55 8.41 19.60
C PRO A 295 17.41 8.84 20.53
N SER A 296 16.14 8.75 20.07
CA SER A 296 14.97 9.15 20.86
C SER A 296 14.38 8.00 21.69
N THR A 297 14.86 6.77 21.51
CA THR A 297 14.30 5.60 22.19
C THR A 297 14.63 5.63 23.68
N LYS A 298 13.59 5.64 24.54
CA LYS A 298 13.77 5.63 25.98
C LYS A 298 14.38 4.31 26.45
N SER A 299 15.30 4.37 27.40
CA SER A 299 16.02 3.19 27.94
C SER A 299 15.08 2.11 28.49
N SER A 300 13.96 2.51 29.08
CA SER A 300 12.97 1.59 29.66
C SER A 300 12.23 0.72 28.64
N VAL A 301 12.27 1.07 27.36
CA VAL A 301 11.58 0.34 26.27
C VAL A 301 12.52 -0.04 25.14
N LYS A 302 13.83 0.13 25.35
CA LYS A 302 14.86 -0.07 24.32
C LYS A 302 14.92 -1.51 23.79
N GLU A 303 14.58 -2.48 24.64
CA GLU A 303 14.62 -3.92 24.30
C GLU A 303 13.22 -4.53 24.17
N ARG A 304 12.17 -3.69 24.13
CA ARG A 304 10.80 -4.15 24.04
C ARG A 304 10.34 -4.29 22.59
N LEU A 305 9.95 -5.49 22.19
CA LEU A 305 9.27 -5.77 20.94
C LEU A 305 7.80 -5.37 21.03
N VAL A 306 7.08 -5.94 21.98
CA VAL A 306 5.63 -5.76 22.11
C VAL A 306 5.19 -5.75 23.59
N ASP A 307 4.16 -4.96 23.89
CA ASP A 307 3.46 -4.92 25.17
C ASP A 307 1.99 -5.34 24.95
N PRO A 308 1.67 -6.64 25.04
CA PRO A 308 0.29 -7.12 24.91
C PRO A 308 -0.55 -6.62 26.07
N TRP A 309 -1.59 -5.84 25.77
CA TRP A 309 -2.47 -5.35 26.82
C TRP A 309 -3.53 -6.38 27.16
N THR A 310 -3.65 -6.67 28.44
CA THR A 310 -4.59 -7.64 29.00
C THR A 310 -5.57 -6.99 29.99
N SER A 311 -5.47 -5.68 30.15
CA SER A 311 -6.41 -4.85 30.90
C SER A 311 -6.55 -3.48 30.24
N CYS A 312 -7.70 -2.87 30.37
CA CYS A 312 -7.98 -1.54 29.89
C CYS A 312 -8.37 -0.64 31.05
N SER A 313 -7.54 0.32 31.42
CA SER A 313 -7.78 1.25 32.51
C SER A 313 -8.91 2.27 32.26
N ASN A 314 -9.31 2.45 31.01
CA ASN A 314 -10.32 3.44 30.60
C ASN A 314 -11.48 2.81 29.82
N CYS A 315 -11.65 1.49 29.86
CA CYS A 315 -12.67 0.77 29.10
C CYS A 315 -13.94 0.46 29.90
N THR A 316 -14.03 0.86 31.18
CA THR A 316 -15.18 0.61 32.01
C THR A 316 -16.50 1.05 31.42
N ASP A 317 -16.47 2.12 30.63
CA ASP A 317 -17.67 2.70 30.04
C ASP A 317 -18.06 2.08 28.69
N ARG A 318 -17.18 1.32 28.04
CA ARG A 318 -17.39 0.81 26.67
C ARG A 318 -17.20 -0.70 26.50
N CYS A 319 -16.40 -1.35 27.36
CA CYS A 319 -16.08 -2.78 27.26
C CYS A 319 -16.70 -3.64 28.36
N GLY A 320 -17.59 -3.12 29.20
CA GLY A 320 -18.21 -3.88 30.27
C GLY A 320 -17.24 -4.41 31.36
N GLY A 321 -16.04 -3.87 31.45
CA GLY A 321 -15.07 -4.11 32.53
C GLY A 321 -14.19 -5.35 32.41
N SER A 322 -14.44 -6.27 31.50
CA SER A 322 -13.60 -7.46 31.28
C SER A 322 -12.87 -7.39 29.93
N VAL A 323 -11.57 -7.60 29.96
CA VAL A 323 -10.69 -7.56 28.78
C VAL A 323 -10.07 -8.92 28.55
N THR A 324 -10.04 -9.36 27.29
CA THR A 324 -9.37 -10.57 26.85
C THR A 324 -8.00 -10.22 26.26
N ALA A 325 -6.96 -10.95 26.65
CA ALA A 325 -5.62 -10.79 26.12
C ALA A 325 -5.57 -11.10 24.63
N PRO A 326 -4.75 -10.38 23.84
CA PRO A 326 -4.44 -10.79 22.47
C PRO A 326 -3.72 -12.13 22.47
N LYS A 327 -3.83 -12.86 21.37
CA LYS A 327 -3.05 -14.06 21.07
C LYS A 327 -1.99 -13.72 20.03
N ILE A 328 -0.72 -13.81 20.40
CA ILE A 328 0.39 -13.38 19.56
C ILE A 328 1.29 -14.57 19.22
N PHE A 329 1.51 -14.81 17.94
CA PHE A 329 2.56 -15.67 17.43
C PHE A 329 3.81 -14.82 17.21
N LEU A 330 4.75 -14.88 18.17
CA LEU A 330 5.90 -13.98 18.26
C LEU A 330 7.17 -14.78 17.98
N THR A 331 7.73 -14.61 16.79
CA THR A 331 8.92 -15.38 16.34
C THR A 331 9.73 -14.66 15.28
N GLY A 332 11.03 -14.99 15.20
CA GLY A 332 11.92 -14.54 14.13
C GLY A 332 12.27 -13.06 14.15
N ASN A 333 11.80 -12.28 15.13
CA ASN A 333 12.06 -10.86 15.19
C ASN A 333 13.48 -10.56 15.68
N THR A 334 14.14 -9.58 15.08
CA THR A 334 15.45 -9.08 15.48
C THR A 334 15.29 -7.82 16.34
N MET A 335 15.94 -7.79 17.50
CA MET A 335 16.13 -6.62 18.35
C MET A 335 17.61 -6.27 18.38
N THR A 336 18.03 -5.22 17.70
CA THR A 336 19.46 -4.90 17.52
C THR A 336 20.19 -4.54 18.81
N SER A 337 19.47 -4.14 19.85
CA SER A 337 20.01 -3.80 21.17
C SER A 337 20.10 -4.96 22.13
N SER A 338 19.59 -6.16 21.78
CA SER A 338 19.52 -7.30 22.71
C SER A 338 19.57 -8.62 21.96
N ALA A 339 20.69 -9.33 22.10
CA ALA A 339 20.85 -10.69 21.56
C ALA A 339 19.90 -11.69 22.23
N SER A 340 19.58 -11.51 23.52
CA SER A 340 18.65 -12.38 24.24
C SER A 340 17.23 -12.25 23.72
N VAL A 341 16.76 -11.02 23.41
CA VAL A 341 15.45 -10.79 22.81
C VAL A 341 15.40 -11.33 21.38
N THR A 342 16.49 -11.23 20.62
CA THR A 342 16.55 -11.81 19.27
C THR A 342 16.48 -13.34 19.32
N SER A 343 17.15 -13.99 20.28
CA SER A 343 17.14 -15.45 20.40
C SER A 343 15.84 -16.01 20.99
N ASP A 344 15.22 -15.30 21.91
CA ASP A 344 13.90 -15.61 22.49
C ASP A 344 13.06 -14.33 22.53
N ASN A 345 12.22 -14.14 21.51
CA ASN A 345 11.43 -12.92 21.34
C ASN A 345 10.49 -12.64 22.52
N TRP A 346 10.08 -13.66 23.27
CA TRP A 346 9.21 -13.47 24.44
C TRP A 346 9.91 -12.75 25.61
N THR A 347 11.22 -12.74 25.66
CA THR A 347 11.97 -11.93 26.63
C THR A 347 11.84 -10.41 26.36
N GLY A 348 11.51 -10.04 25.12
CA GLY A 348 11.17 -8.66 24.71
C GLY A 348 9.68 -8.33 24.82
N SER A 349 8.87 -9.20 25.38
CA SER A 349 7.45 -8.95 25.65
C SER A 349 7.26 -8.50 27.08
N THR A 350 6.81 -7.27 27.26
CA THR A 350 6.45 -6.74 28.59
C THR A 350 4.94 -6.82 28.79
N LYS A 351 4.50 -6.89 30.03
CA LYS A 351 3.08 -6.95 30.40
C LYS A 351 2.74 -5.78 31.33
N SER A 352 2.88 -4.56 30.80
CA SER A 352 2.69 -3.33 31.60
C SER A 352 1.24 -3.16 32.12
N LYS A 353 0.28 -3.73 31.39
CA LYS A 353 -1.15 -3.70 31.72
C LYS A 353 -1.73 -5.12 31.74
N SER A 354 -1.07 -6.06 32.42
CA SER A 354 -1.52 -7.44 32.52
C SER A 354 -2.36 -7.71 33.77
N VAL A 355 -3.38 -8.55 33.59
CA VAL A 355 -4.06 -9.21 34.73
C VAL A 355 -3.33 -10.53 35.02
N ALA A 356 -3.11 -10.85 36.26
CA ALA A 356 -2.46 -12.10 36.65
C ALA A 356 -3.19 -13.32 36.06
N GLY A 357 -2.43 -14.25 35.46
CA GLY A 357 -2.98 -15.48 34.88
C GLY A 357 -3.35 -15.39 33.39
N THR A 358 -3.21 -14.22 32.73
CA THR A 358 -3.43 -14.13 31.28
C THR A 358 -2.14 -14.46 30.52
N ASP A 359 -2.26 -15.33 29.51
CA ASP A 359 -1.17 -15.67 28.59
C ASP A 359 -1.53 -15.26 27.16
N SER A 360 -0.70 -14.41 26.57
CA SER A 360 -0.84 -13.93 25.19
C SER A 360 -0.13 -14.81 24.16
N ARG A 361 0.53 -15.90 24.58
CA ARG A 361 1.25 -16.76 23.63
C ARG A 361 0.29 -17.52 22.74
N TRP A 362 0.61 -17.50 21.46
CA TRP A 362 -0.07 -18.29 20.44
C TRP A 362 0.97 -19.11 19.66
N THR A 363 0.83 -20.42 19.67
CA THR A 363 1.83 -21.34 19.09
C THR A 363 1.49 -21.77 17.66
N ASN A 364 0.27 -21.54 17.22
CA ASN A 364 -0.23 -21.98 15.92
C ASN A 364 -0.56 -20.79 15.02
N GLY A 365 0.28 -19.77 15.05
CA GLY A 365 0.15 -18.61 14.16
C GLY A 365 0.19 -19.04 12.70
N LEU A 366 -0.64 -18.37 11.90
CA LEU A 366 -0.67 -18.53 10.45
C LEU A 366 -0.18 -17.23 9.84
N THR A 367 0.71 -17.32 8.87
CA THR A 367 1.03 -16.20 8.01
C THR A 367 0.47 -16.47 6.61
N PRO A 368 -0.37 -15.59 6.07
CA PRO A 368 -0.87 -15.73 4.71
C PRO A 368 0.11 -15.22 3.65
N LEU A 369 1.27 -14.69 4.07
CA LEU A 369 2.26 -14.15 3.15
C LEU A 369 3.08 -15.27 2.53
N THR A 370 3.29 -15.20 1.22
CA THR A 370 4.11 -16.15 0.46
C THR A 370 5.59 -15.78 0.47
N ILE A 371 5.91 -14.50 0.71
CA ILE A 371 7.29 -13.99 0.80
C ILE A 371 7.77 -14.18 2.23
N GLU A 372 8.56 -15.20 2.45
CA GLU A 372 9.25 -15.45 3.73
C GLU A 372 10.66 -14.88 3.68
N GLN A 373 10.87 -13.76 4.38
CA GLN A 373 12.18 -13.17 4.61
C GLN A 373 12.52 -13.23 6.09
N THR A 374 13.78 -13.45 6.41
CA THR A 374 14.28 -13.18 7.76
C THR A 374 14.17 -11.69 8.09
N ALA A 375 14.17 -11.34 9.37
CA ALA A 375 14.14 -9.92 9.78
C ALA A 375 15.30 -9.10 9.18
N ASN A 376 16.49 -9.70 8.99
CA ASN A 376 17.62 -9.02 8.40
C ASN A 376 17.47 -8.80 6.89
N GLU A 377 16.92 -9.75 6.16
CA GLU A 377 16.58 -9.58 4.73
C GLU A 377 15.50 -8.55 4.56
N ALA A 378 14.46 -8.60 5.40
CA ALA A 378 13.39 -7.61 5.41
C ALA A 378 13.91 -6.19 5.67
N TYR A 379 14.90 -6.02 6.57
CA TYR A 379 15.54 -4.73 6.82
C TYR A 379 16.11 -4.11 5.52
N GLU A 380 16.88 -4.88 4.76
CA GLU A 380 17.45 -4.38 3.50
C GLU A 380 16.38 -4.15 2.43
N THR A 381 15.40 -5.04 2.32
CA THR A 381 14.26 -4.89 1.39
C THR A 381 13.45 -3.63 1.68
N VAL A 382 13.07 -3.42 2.94
CA VAL A 382 12.29 -2.24 3.36
C VAL A 382 13.06 -0.95 3.10
N LEU A 383 14.34 -0.88 3.48
CA LEU A 383 15.14 0.33 3.26
C LEU A 383 15.39 0.62 1.78
N THR A 384 15.34 -0.39 0.93
CA THR A 384 15.53 -0.23 -0.51
C THR A 384 14.21 0.10 -1.22
N LYS A 385 13.12 -0.55 -0.84
CA LYS A 385 11.88 -0.57 -1.62
C LYS A 385 10.71 0.20 -1.03
N ALA A 386 10.63 0.41 0.29
CA ALA A 386 9.46 1.06 0.89
C ALA A 386 9.31 2.54 0.55
N GLY A 387 8.07 3.04 0.63
CA GLY A 387 7.67 4.40 0.30
C GLY A 387 7.47 4.61 -1.20
N CYS A 388 7.36 5.86 -1.62
CA CYS A 388 7.32 6.24 -3.04
C CYS A 388 8.70 6.03 -3.70
N SER A 389 9.17 4.79 -3.68
CA SER A 389 10.54 4.41 -4.01
C SER A 389 10.85 4.38 -5.51
N LEU A 390 9.83 4.50 -6.37
CA LEU A 390 10.04 4.70 -7.81
C LEU A 390 10.88 5.97 -8.05
N HIS A 391 10.57 7.04 -7.32
CA HIS A 391 11.35 8.28 -7.27
C HIS A 391 11.33 8.79 -5.82
N ARG A 392 12.34 8.44 -5.02
CA ARG A 392 12.44 8.89 -3.63
C ARG A 392 12.74 10.38 -3.54
N ASP A 393 11.94 11.11 -2.77
CA ASP A 393 12.23 12.50 -2.46
C ASP A 393 13.31 12.66 -1.34
N ALA A 394 13.67 13.90 -1.05
CA ALA A 394 14.68 14.20 -0.05
C ALA A 394 14.26 13.74 1.36
N ILE A 395 12.95 13.72 1.68
CA ILE A 395 12.46 13.30 3.00
C ILE A 395 12.60 11.79 3.17
N ASP A 396 12.09 11.01 2.23
CA ASP A 396 12.20 9.53 2.29
C ASP A 396 13.67 9.09 2.27
N THR A 397 14.51 9.78 1.48
CA THR A 397 15.95 9.54 1.44
C THR A 397 16.59 9.81 2.80
N ARG A 398 16.23 10.90 3.47
CA ARG A 398 16.73 11.24 4.80
C ARG A 398 16.28 10.21 5.84
N ILE A 399 14.99 9.83 5.86
CA ILE A 399 14.47 8.83 6.79
C ILE A 399 15.21 7.50 6.65
N VAL A 400 15.41 7.01 5.42
CA VAL A 400 16.17 5.77 5.17
C VAL A 400 17.62 5.90 5.66
N ASN A 401 18.26 7.05 5.44
CA ASN A 401 19.62 7.32 5.91
C ASN A 401 19.69 7.39 7.44
N ASP A 402 18.68 7.96 8.10
CA ASP A 402 18.57 7.98 9.55
C ASP A 402 18.53 6.55 10.13
N VAL A 403 17.73 5.69 9.51
CA VAL A 403 17.68 4.27 9.90
C VAL A 403 19.04 3.60 9.73
N ARG A 404 19.71 3.77 8.58
CA ARG A 404 21.01 3.17 8.29
C ARG A 404 22.08 3.66 9.28
N ASN A 405 22.14 4.96 9.52
CA ASN A 405 23.19 5.61 10.29
C ASN A 405 22.87 5.73 11.80
N SER A 406 21.70 5.27 12.25
CA SER A 406 21.25 5.41 13.64
C SER A 406 21.15 6.88 14.08
N THR A 407 20.63 7.75 13.22
CA THR A 407 20.46 9.19 13.41
C THR A 407 18.99 9.60 13.42
N GLY A 408 18.71 10.90 13.39
CA GLY A 408 17.36 11.45 13.40
C GLY A 408 16.76 11.60 14.80
N LYS A 409 15.61 12.22 14.88
CA LYS A 409 14.92 12.55 16.14
C LYS A 409 13.40 12.59 15.96
N LEU A 410 12.66 12.60 17.05
CA LEU A 410 11.27 13.02 17.06
C LEU A 410 11.21 14.53 16.81
N ILE A 411 10.25 14.98 16.02
CA ILE A 411 10.06 16.40 15.67
C ILE A 411 8.70 16.91 16.14
N ASN A 412 8.58 18.22 16.28
CA ASN A 412 7.35 18.88 16.72
C ASN A 412 6.62 19.58 15.56
N THR A 413 7.36 19.94 14.52
CA THR A 413 6.84 20.56 13.30
C THR A 413 7.68 20.13 12.10
N GLN A 414 7.06 20.01 10.93
CA GLN A 414 7.77 19.68 9.67
C GLN A 414 8.81 20.71 9.29
N SER A 415 8.72 21.94 9.80
CA SER A 415 9.70 22.99 9.54
C SER A 415 11.09 22.68 10.11
N GLU A 416 11.18 21.86 11.18
CA GLU A 416 12.46 21.39 11.74
C GLU A 416 13.30 20.57 10.75
N VAL A 417 12.66 20.04 9.71
CA VAL A 417 13.29 19.20 8.69
C VAL A 417 13.14 19.75 7.28
N GLY A 418 12.81 21.05 7.16
CA GLY A 418 12.75 21.77 5.90
C GLY A 418 11.39 21.81 5.20
N GLY A 419 10.36 21.17 5.75
CA GLY A 419 9.02 21.16 5.18
C GLY A 419 8.94 20.37 3.86
N TRP A 420 7.94 20.67 3.04
CA TRP A 420 7.70 19.99 1.78
C TRP A 420 8.78 20.31 0.74
N PRO A 421 9.50 19.31 0.21
CA PRO A 421 10.45 19.54 -0.86
C PRO A 421 9.72 19.90 -2.16
N GLN A 422 10.36 20.70 -3.00
CA GLN A 422 9.89 20.90 -4.35
C GLN A 422 10.12 19.63 -5.18
N LEU A 423 9.03 19.00 -5.63
CA LEU A 423 9.08 17.84 -6.48
C LEU A 423 9.32 18.27 -7.94
N GLN A 424 10.28 17.62 -8.59
CA GLN A 424 10.63 17.91 -9.98
C GLN A 424 9.60 17.29 -10.91
N THR A 425 9.26 18.01 -11.98
CA THR A 425 8.41 17.48 -13.04
C THR A 425 9.27 16.93 -14.18
N ALA A 426 8.69 16.05 -14.99
CA ALA A 426 9.27 15.58 -16.23
C ALA A 426 8.19 15.59 -17.32
N ASP A 427 8.62 15.51 -18.58
CA ASP A 427 7.69 15.38 -19.69
C ASP A 427 6.91 14.05 -19.55
N LYS A 428 5.62 14.14 -19.82
CA LYS A 428 4.77 12.95 -19.87
C LYS A 428 5.05 12.16 -21.15
N THR A 429 4.95 10.85 -21.07
CA THR A 429 4.97 9.97 -22.24
C THR A 429 3.76 10.20 -23.14
N LEU A 430 3.93 10.00 -24.45
CA LEU A 430 2.84 10.08 -25.40
C LEU A 430 1.86 8.93 -25.19
N ASP A 431 0.57 9.24 -25.12
CA ASP A 431 -0.57 8.34 -24.99
C ASP A 431 -1.63 8.89 -25.96
N SER A 432 -1.64 8.37 -27.20
CA SER A 432 -2.34 8.98 -28.34
C SER A 432 -3.85 8.75 -28.29
N ASP A 433 -4.31 7.65 -27.73
CA ASP A 433 -5.74 7.30 -27.64
C ASP A 433 -6.34 7.54 -26.25
N TYR A 434 -5.47 7.94 -25.31
CA TYR A 434 -5.89 8.29 -23.95
C TYR A 434 -6.45 7.13 -23.13
N ASP A 435 -5.94 5.93 -23.30
CA ASP A 435 -6.34 4.77 -22.50
C ASP A 435 -5.51 4.58 -21.21
N GLY A 436 -4.43 5.36 -21.06
CA GLY A 436 -3.56 5.37 -19.88
C GLY A 436 -2.27 4.58 -20.05
N MET A 437 -2.05 3.98 -21.23
CA MET A 437 -0.80 3.33 -21.60
C MET A 437 -0.02 4.20 -22.58
N PRO A 438 1.32 4.26 -22.52
CA PRO A 438 2.12 4.98 -23.53
C PRO A 438 2.19 4.22 -24.85
N ASP A 439 2.14 4.96 -25.97
CA ASP A 439 2.27 4.41 -27.33
C ASP A 439 3.47 3.47 -27.48
N GLU A 440 4.60 3.81 -26.87
CA GLU A 440 5.82 3.00 -26.93
C GLU A 440 5.64 1.64 -26.26
N TRP A 441 5.01 1.63 -25.07
CA TRP A 441 4.76 0.40 -24.33
C TRP A 441 3.74 -0.49 -25.06
N GLU A 442 2.67 0.09 -25.58
CA GLU A 442 1.68 -0.65 -26.37
C GLU A 442 2.30 -1.30 -27.60
N THR A 443 3.08 -0.54 -28.35
CA THR A 443 3.81 -1.05 -29.53
C THR A 443 4.76 -2.20 -29.13
N GLN A 444 5.47 -2.06 -28.00
CA GLN A 444 6.39 -3.08 -27.52
C GLN A 444 5.67 -4.40 -27.21
N PHE A 445 4.47 -4.33 -26.67
CA PHE A 445 3.70 -5.51 -26.26
C PHE A 445 2.59 -5.91 -27.23
N GLY A 446 2.60 -5.35 -28.46
CA GLY A 446 1.72 -5.76 -29.55
C GLY A 446 0.29 -5.25 -29.43
N LEU A 447 0.08 -4.18 -28.66
CA LEU A 447 -1.17 -3.45 -28.58
C LEU A 447 -1.23 -2.32 -29.63
N ASN A 448 -2.37 -1.66 -29.74
CA ASN A 448 -2.59 -0.62 -30.75
C ASN A 448 -2.71 0.77 -30.14
N PRO A 449 -1.69 1.66 -30.24
CA PRO A 449 -1.68 3.01 -29.68
C PRO A 449 -2.78 3.97 -30.16
N LYS A 450 -3.76 3.46 -30.90
CA LYS A 450 -4.91 4.23 -31.42
C LYS A 450 -6.25 3.58 -31.08
N ASP A 451 -6.25 2.53 -30.27
CA ASP A 451 -7.45 1.82 -29.86
C ASP A 451 -7.68 1.93 -28.34
N PRO A 452 -8.45 2.93 -27.87
CA PRO A 452 -8.65 3.15 -26.44
C PRO A 452 -9.41 2.02 -25.74
N MET A 453 -9.80 0.96 -26.45
CA MET A 453 -10.48 -0.19 -25.89
C MET A 453 -9.52 -1.32 -25.51
N ASP A 454 -8.33 -1.34 -26.08
CA ASP A 454 -7.39 -2.43 -25.78
C ASP A 454 -6.79 -2.34 -24.36
N GLY A 455 -6.71 -1.13 -23.77
CA GLY A 455 -6.39 -0.96 -22.36
C GLY A 455 -7.35 -1.66 -21.40
N LYS A 456 -8.59 -1.86 -21.80
CA LYS A 456 -9.62 -2.59 -21.03
C LYS A 456 -9.67 -4.08 -21.37
N ALA A 457 -9.02 -4.49 -22.44
CA ALA A 457 -8.96 -5.89 -22.86
C ALA A 457 -8.08 -6.71 -21.89
N ILE A 458 -8.31 -8.02 -21.87
CA ILE A 458 -7.51 -8.98 -21.10
C ILE A 458 -6.82 -9.87 -22.15
N THR A 459 -5.70 -9.41 -22.68
CA THR A 459 -4.98 -10.11 -23.76
C THR A 459 -3.52 -10.43 -23.42
N LEU A 460 -2.96 -9.80 -22.40
CA LEU A 460 -1.57 -9.99 -22.00
C LEU A 460 -1.41 -10.97 -20.84
N VAL A 461 -2.21 -10.80 -19.76
CA VAL A 461 -2.14 -11.64 -18.55
C VAL A 461 -3.56 -11.96 -18.08
N THR A 462 -3.81 -13.24 -17.81
CA THR A 462 -5.12 -13.72 -17.34
C THR A 462 -5.54 -12.99 -16.04
N GLY A 463 -6.77 -12.47 -16.03
CA GLY A 463 -7.38 -11.83 -14.86
C GLY A 463 -7.00 -10.37 -14.64
N TYR A 464 -6.19 -9.76 -15.53
CA TYR A 464 -5.79 -8.36 -15.48
C TYR A 464 -6.07 -7.66 -16.80
N THR A 465 -6.62 -6.46 -16.77
CA THR A 465 -6.70 -5.62 -17.98
C THR A 465 -5.29 -5.24 -18.44
N ASN A 466 -5.12 -4.95 -19.73
CA ASN A 466 -3.80 -4.57 -20.26
C ASN A 466 -3.26 -3.31 -19.57
N LEU A 467 -4.13 -2.36 -19.25
CA LEU A 467 -3.75 -1.20 -18.43
C LEU A 467 -3.25 -1.61 -17.03
N GLU A 468 -3.90 -2.55 -16.35
CA GLU A 468 -3.41 -3.04 -15.05
C GLU A 468 -2.06 -3.72 -15.18
N VAL A 469 -1.85 -4.50 -16.24
CA VAL A 469 -0.55 -5.11 -16.56
C VAL A 469 0.52 -4.05 -16.74
N TYR A 470 0.24 -3.00 -17.53
CA TYR A 470 1.16 -1.87 -17.70
C TYR A 470 1.53 -1.21 -16.37
N LEU A 471 0.53 -0.86 -15.57
CA LEU A 471 0.74 -0.16 -14.30
C LEU A 471 1.53 -0.98 -13.27
N ARG A 472 1.40 -2.29 -13.30
CA ARG A 472 2.20 -3.21 -12.48
C ARG A 472 3.60 -3.40 -13.05
N HIS A 473 3.73 -3.42 -14.36
CA HIS A 473 5.03 -3.52 -15.03
C HIS A 473 5.93 -2.31 -14.77
N LEU A 474 5.36 -1.11 -14.63
CA LEU A 474 6.10 0.11 -14.26
C LEU A 474 6.91 -0.06 -12.96
N VAL A 475 6.40 -0.81 -12.02
CA VAL A 475 6.94 -0.92 -10.67
C VAL A 475 7.49 -2.31 -10.34
N ARG A 476 7.63 -3.18 -11.34
CA ARG A 476 8.02 -4.59 -11.20
C ARG A 476 9.31 -4.84 -10.42
N ASN A 477 10.24 -3.90 -10.45
CA ASN A 477 11.53 -4.01 -9.77
C ASN A 477 11.46 -3.60 -8.29
N LEU A 478 10.30 -3.16 -7.81
CA LEU A 478 10.11 -2.68 -6.46
C LEU A 478 9.48 -3.73 -5.51
N TYR A 479 9.19 -4.92 -6.02
CA TYR A 479 8.68 -6.04 -5.25
C TYR A 479 9.66 -7.20 -5.13
#